data_42b3266ec904483122998652c9160a02
#
_entry.id   42b3266ec904483122998652c9160a02
#
_cell.length_a   1.000
_cell.length_b   1.000
_cell.length_c   1.000
_cell.angle_alpha   90.00
_cell.angle_beta   90.00
_cell.angle_gamma   90.00
#
_symmetry.space_group_name_H-M   'P 1'
#
loop_
_entity.id
_entity.type
_entity.pdbx_description
1 polymer ?
#
loop_
_entity_poly.entity_id
_entity_poly.type
_entity_poly.pdbx_seq_one_letter_code
_entity_poly.pdbx_strand_id
1 'polypeptide(L)' 'MEKLKQMVVMRESHERDEGTMGFHDYVTVKEDFNKFVDRVTEACETVNGKFLGVSYPNEDTAVILYIWSDGLH' A
#
# COMPACT_ATOMS: atom_id res chain seq x y z
N MET A 1 17.63 -0.44 20.32
CA MET A 1 18.38 -0.82 19.11
C MET A 1 17.60 -0.38 17.87
N GLU A 2 18.28 0.23 16.93
CA GLU A 2 17.64 0.70 15.71
C GLU A 2 17.88 -0.29 14.60
N LYS A 3 16.86 -0.49 13.77
CA LYS A 3 16.94 -1.38 12.62
C LYS A 3 16.32 -0.73 11.40
N LEU A 4 16.95 -0.91 10.27
CA LEU A 4 16.39 -0.48 8.99
C LEU A 4 15.32 -1.48 8.60
N LYS A 5 14.12 -0.99 8.33
CA LYS A 5 12.98 -1.82 7.97
C LYS A 5 12.25 -1.30 6.75
N GLN A 6 11.52 -2.18 6.11
CA GLN A 6 10.69 -1.86 4.96
C GLN A 6 9.25 -2.25 5.26
N MET A 7 8.32 -1.44 4.81
CA MET A 7 6.90 -1.75 4.85
C MET A 7 6.37 -1.69 3.44
N VAL A 8 5.72 -2.75 3.00
CA VAL A 8 5.15 -2.80 1.66
C VAL A 8 3.67 -2.51 1.75
N VAL A 9 3.20 -1.54 0.97
CA VAL A 9 1.78 -1.19 0.88
C VAL A 9 1.34 -1.52 -0.53
N MET A 10 0.30 -2.34 -0.66
CA MET A 10 -0.18 -2.77 -1.96
C MET A 10 -1.52 -2.12 -2.28
N ARG A 11 -1.69 -1.76 -3.55
CA ARG A 11 -2.96 -1.25 -4.05
C ARG A 11 -3.97 -2.38 -4.00
N GLU A 12 -5.15 -2.09 -3.50
CA GLU A 12 -6.19 -3.09 -3.38
C GLU A 12 -6.90 -3.31 -4.71
N SER A 13 -7.38 -4.52 -4.91
CA SER A 13 -8.17 -4.83 -6.10
C SER A 13 -9.19 -5.89 -5.74
N HIS A 14 -10.26 -5.93 -6.52
CA HIS A 14 -11.28 -6.96 -6.38
C HIS A 14 -11.88 -7.25 -7.76
N GLU A 15 -12.56 -8.37 -7.86
CA GLU A 15 -13.24 -8.72 -9.09
C GLU A 15 -14.70 -8.32 -8.98
N ARG A 16 -15.23 -7.83 -10.09
CA ARG A 16 -16.64 -7.47 -10.21
C ARG A 16 -17.21 -8.19 -11.42
N ASP A 17 -18.40 -8.78 -11.24
CA ASP A 17 -19.09 -9.45 -12.32
C ASP A 17 -19.91 -8.42 -13.08
N GLU A 18 -19.58 -8.21 -14.34
CA GLU A 18 -20.30 -7.30 -15.23
C GLU A 18 -21.09 -8.05 -16.28
N GLY A 19 -21.22 -9.36 -16.15
CA GLY A 19 -22.00 -10.17 -17.06
C GLY A 19 -23.49 -9.91 -16.94
N THR A 20 -24.22 -10.36 -17.96
CA THR A 20 -25.67 -10.21 -18.01
C THR A 20 -26.31 -11.49 -18.52
N MET A 21 -27.60 -11.66 -18.23
CA MET A 21 -28.42 -12.75 -18.78
C MET A 21 -27.84 -14.14 -18.50
N GLY A 22 -27.30 -14.33 -17.28
CA GLY A 22 -26.76 -15.63 -16.90
C GLY A 22 -25.33 -15.87 -17.30
N PHE A 23 -24.71 -14.95 -18.01
CA PHE A 23 -23.29 -15.02 -18.35
C PHE A 23 -22.48 -14.25 -17.32
N HIS A 24 -21.31 -14.79 -16.99
CA HIS A 24 -20.41 -14.14 -16.04
C HIS A 24 -19.21 -13.56 -16.78
N ASP A 25 -18.94 -12.29 -16.52
CA ASP A 25 -17.79 -11.60 -17.11
C ASP A 25 -17.12 -10.81 -15.99
N TYR A 26 -16.03 -11.35 -15.47
CA TYR A 26 -15.34 -10.76 -14.32
C TYR A 26 -14.28 -9.78 -14.78
N VAL A 27 -14.32 -8.59 -14.20
CA VAL A 27 -13.30 -7.57 -14.45
C VAL A 27 -12.61 -7.25 -13.13
N THR A 28 -11.33 -6.95 -13.21
CA THR A 28 -10.56 -6.54 -12.04
C THR A 28 -10.74 -5.04 -11.84
N VAL A 29 -11.19 -4.65 -10.65
CA VAL A 29 -11.37 -3.25 -10.29
C VAL A 29 -10.30 -2.92 -9.25
N LYS A 30 -9.46 -1.95 -9.57
CA LYS A 30 -8.41 -1.51 -8.66
C LYS A 30 -8.86 -0.31 -7.85
N GLU A 31 -8.32 -0.20 -6.65
CA GLU A 31 -8.50 0.97 -5.81
C GLU A 31 -8.12 2.22 -6.60
N ASP A 32 -8.88 3.30 -6.42
CA ASP A 32 -8.51 4.58 -7.03
C ASP A 32 -7.08 4.95 -6.65
N PHE A 33 -6.29 5.38 -7.64
CA PHE A 33 -4.88 5.64 -7.43
C PHE A 33 -4.65 6.70 -6.35
N ASN A 34 -5.50 7.73 -6.31
CA ASN A 34 -5.37 8.77 -5.30
C ASN A 34 -5.64 8.23 -3.89
N LYS A 35 -6.60 7.32 -3.76
CA LYS A 35 -6.85 6.67 -2.47
C LYS A 35 -5.67 5.82 -2.04
N PHE A 36 -5.07 5.10 -2.99
CA PHE A 36 -3.88 4.31 -2.71
C PHE A 36 -2.75 5.22 -2.20
N VAL A 37 -2.50 6.34 -2.89
CA VAL A 37 -1.47 7.28 -2.49
C VAL A 37 -1.76 7.85 -1.10
N ASP A 38 -3.02 8.15 -0.80
CA ASP A 38 -3.39 8.64 0.52
C ASP A 38 -3.10 7.62 1.61
N ARG A 39 -3.39 6.34 1.34
CA ARG A 39 -3.07 5.27 2.29
C ARG A 39 -1.56 5.14 2.49
N VAL A 40 -0.80 5.27 1.42
CA VAL A 40 0.66 5.23 1.51
C VAL A 40 1.19 6.38 2.34
N THR A 41 0.66 7.58 2.11
CA THR A 41 1.05 8.77 2.87
C THR A 41 0.76 8.59 4.36
N GLU A 42 -0.44 8.08 4.67
CA GLU A 42 -0.79 7.82 6.05
C GLU A 42 0.13 6.78 6.68
N ALA A 43 0.47 5.73 5.94
CA ALA A 43 1.41 4.73 6.43
C ALA A 43 2.79 5.34 6.70
N CYS A 44 3.24 6.25 5.85
CA CYS A 44 4.51 6.94 6.07
C CYS A 44 4.50 7.75 7.35
N GLU A 45 3.36 8.35 7.66
CA GLU A 45 3.22 9.18 8.86
C GLU A 45 3.09 8.36 10.13
N THR A 46 2.74 7.09 10.02
CA THR A 46 2.46 6.24 11.18
C THR A 46 3.51 5.16 11.40
N VAL A 47 4.65 5.20 10.70
CA VAL A 47 5.70 4.20 10.94
C VAL A 47 6.21 4.32 12.37
N ASN A 48 6.56 3.17 12.92
CA ASN A 48 7.10 3.12 14.27
C ASN A 48 8.60 3.38 14.23
N GLY A 49 8.96 4.64 14.12
CA GLY A 49 10.37 5.04 14.03
C GLY A 49 10.54 6.24 13.13
N LYS A 50 11.69 6.33 12.49
CA LYS A 50 12.03 7.46 11.65
C LYS A 50 11.82 7.13 10.18
N PHE A 51 10.92 7.86 9.53
CA PHE A 51 10.67 7.72 8.10
C PHE A 51 11.89 8.18 7.31
N LEU A 52 12.32 7.37 6.33
CA LEU A 52 13.44 7.69 5.46
C LEU A 52 13.01 8.00 4.04
N GLY A 53 12.04 7.29 3.52
CA GLY A 53 11.60 7.52 2.17
C GLY A 53 10.61 6.48 1.69
N VAL A 54 10.03 6.72 0.54
CA VAL A 54 9.08 5.81 -0.09
C VAL A 54 9.42 5.69 -1.57
N SER A 55 9.30 4.49 -2.10
CA SER A 55 9.50 4.26 -3.52
C SER A 55 8.32 3.46 -4.07
N TYR A 56 8.09 3.60 -5.37
CA TYR A 56 7.02 2.91 -6.07
C TYR A 56 7.65 2.06 -7.17
N PRO A 57 7.96 0.78 -6.88
CA PRO A 57 8.54 -0.09 -7.91
C PRO A 57 7.60 -0.33 -9.09
N ASN A 58 6.30 -0.19 -8.86
CA ASN A 58 5.31 -0.21 -9.92
C ASN A 58 4.08 0.57 -9.45
N GLU A 59 3.06 0.67 -10.29
CA GLU A 59 1.88 1.48 -9.99
C GLU A 59 0.96 0.88 -8.92
N ASP A 60 1.20 -0.36 -8.53
CA ASP A 60 0.37 -1.05 -7.56
C ASP A 60 1.06 -1.30 -6.22
N THR A 61 2.30 -0.87 -6.08
CA THR A 61 3.09 -1.19 -4.89
C THR A 61 3.88 0.02 -4.43
N ALA A 62 3.92 0.23 -3.11
CA ALA A 62 4.78 1.23 -2.49
C ALA A 62 5.64 0.54 -1.45
N VAL A 63 6.90 0.95 -1.36
CA VAL A 63 7.82 0.43 -0.35
C VAL A 63 8.27 1.61 0.50
N ILE A 64 7.97 1.53 1.79
CA ILE A 64 8.31 2.57 2.75
C ILE A 64 9.55 2.12 3.51
N LEU A 65 10.57 2.97 3.53
CA LEU A 65 11.82 2.68 4.22
C LEU A 65 11.87 3.53 5.49
N TYR A 66 12.15 2.89 6.61
CA TYR A 66 12.20 3.61 7.88
C TYR A 66 13.16 2.93 8.86
N ILE A 67 13.57 3.68 9.88
CA ILE A 67 14.39 3.13 10.95
C ILE A 67 13.48 2.90 12.14
N TRP A 68 13.34 1.63 12.50
CA TRP A 68 12.54 1.23 13.64
C TRP A 68 13.40 1.28 14.90
N SER A 69 12.82 1.76 15.98
CA SER A 69 13.50 1.82 17.25
C SER A 69 12.67 1.09 18.30
N ASP A 70 13.27 0.12 18.97
CA ASP A 70 12.58 -0.63 20.01
C ASP A 70 12.80 -0.03 21.40
N GLY A 71 13.53 1.02 21.48
CA GLY A 71 13.82 1.67 22.76
C GLY A 71 12.92 2.79 23.12
N LEU A 72 11.79 2.88 22.43
CA LEU A 72 10.96 3.97 22.67
C LEU A 72 10.28 3.90 23.94
N HIS A 73 10.29 4.85 24.45
CA HIS A 73 9.55 4.98 25.49
C HIS A 73 8.77 6.13 25.83
#